data_8991d8d39b9d438b9c79d074979bd104
#
_entry.id   8991d8d39b9d438b9c79d074979bd104
#
_cell.length_a   1.000
_cell.length_b   1.000
_cell.length_c   1.000
_cell.angle_alpha   90.00
_cell.angle_beta   90.00
_cell.angle_gamma   90.00
#
_symmetry.space_group_name_H-M   'P 1'
#
loop_
_entity.id
_entity.type
_entity.pdbx_description
1 polymer ?
#
loop_
_entity_poly.entity_id
_entity_poly.type
_entity_poly.pdbx_seq_one_letter_code
_entity_poly.pdbx_strand_id
1 'polypeptide(L)'
;MEDSVYDSQALRNFMSIDLSQQSVPDATTLMGFRHLLEANDLPQAMLVEVNAMLIERGLLRGWPRAMSKGTLVDATLIAAPSSTKNQAHGRDPEMHQAKKGNQWYFGLKAHIGVDKESGLVHTLVTTSANVSDISQTPAPLHGQEQEAWLDAGYVGVEKREDMQKALSANGQEVRWHIAKRRTTIEKMAEGWQKSLAQAYEKLKAQVRARVEHPFHVVKNIFRYKKTRYKGLAKNDSQINVLFALSNLYRVREKLRPSRA
;
A
#
# COMPACT_ATOMS: atom_id res chain seq x y z
N MET A 1 -18.80 17.58 -3.65
CA MET A 1 -18.33 17.64 -2.25
C MET A 1 -18.77 18.94 -1.58
N GLU A 2 -18.57 20.09 -2.22
CA GLU A 2 -19.00 21.41 -1.74
C GLU A 2 -20.49 21.41 -1.36
N ASP A 3 -21.38 21.05 -2.31
CA ASP A 3 -22.83 20.94 -2.06
C ASP A 3 -23.15 20.02 -0.87
N SER A 4 -22.45 18.89 -0.75
CA SER A 4 -22.66 17.97 0.36
C SER A 4 -22.31 18.57 1.73
N VAL A 5 -21.36 19.51 1.78
CA VAL A 5 -21.01 20.22 3.01
C VAL A 5 -22.06 21.28 3.32
N TYR A 6 -22.57 21.99 2.30
CA TYR A 6 -23.70 22.92 2.47
C TYR A 6 -24.95 22.21 2.97
N ASP A 7 -25.23 21.01 2.48
CA ASP A 7 -26.46 20.27 2.81
C ASP A 7 -26.38 19.52 4.16
N SER A 8 -25.18 19.20 4.65
CA SER A 8 -25.00 18.35 5.82
C SER A 8 -24.42 19.08 7.02
N GLN A 9 -25.25 19.29 8.06
CA GLN A 9 -24.79 19.82 9.36
C GLN A 9 -23.71 18.95 9.99
N ALA A 10 -23.81 17.61 9.83
CA ALA A 10 -22.81 16.68 10.37
C ALA A 10 -21.44 16.86 9.73
N LEU A 11 -21.38 17.10 8.40
CA LEU A 11 -20.13 17.40 7.71
C LEU A 11 -19.56 18.75 8.13
N ARG A 12 -20.40 19.78 8.25
CA ARG A 12 -19.95 21.09 8.75
C ARG A 12 -19.36 21.01 10.15
N ASN A 13 -20.06 20.33 11.05
CA ASN A 13 -19.57 20.12 12.42
C ASN A 13 -18.24 19.37 12.44
N PHE A 14 -18.10 18.32 11.62
CA PHE A 14 -16.85 17.57 11.49
C PHE A 14 -15.69 18.42 10.95
N MET A 15 -15.98 19.29 9.98
CA MET A 15 -15.00 20.19 9.36
C MET A 15 -14.80 21.50 10.14
N SER A 16 -15.55 21.71 11.21
CA SER A 16 -15.56 22.97 11.99
C SER A 16 -15.89 24.19 11.11
N ILE A 17 -16.82 24.02 10.16
CA ILE A 17 -17.27 25.08 9.25
C ILE A 17 -18.55 25.70 9.81
N ASP A 18 -18.49 27.00 10.11
CA ASP A 18 -19.64 27.82 10.43
C ASP A 18 -19.99 28.73 9.24
N LEU A 19 -21.11 28.44 8.57
CA LEU A 19 -21.56 29.20 7.40
C LEU A 19 -21.88 30.67 7.68
N SER A 20 -22.05 31.08 8.97
CA SER A 20 -22.21 32.49 9.34
C SER A 20 -20.89 33.26 9.28
N GLN A 21 -19.76 32.58 9.36
CA GLN A 21 -18.42 33.17 9.45
C GLN A 21 -17.56 32.91 8.24
N GLN A 22 -17.78 31.79 7.54
CA GLN A 22 -16.93 31.36 6.42
C GLN A 22 -17.72 30.55 5.38
N SER A 23 -17.29 30.63 4.12
CA SER A 23 -17.82 29.81 3.05
C SER A 23 -17.19 28.42 3.05
N VAL A 24 -17.88 27.45 2.47
CA VAL A 24 -17.31 26.12 2.20
C VAL A 24 -16.18 26.28 1.17
N PRO A 25 -15.01 25.64 1.38
CA PRO A 25 -13.94 25.65 0.39
C PRO A 25 -14.39 25.08 -0.95
N ASP A 26 -14.20 25.83 -2.01
CA ASP A 26 -14.51 25.42 -3.39
C ASP A 26 -13.48 24.45 -3.95
N ALA A 27 -13.71 23.95 -5.15
CA ALA A 27 -12.79 23.04 -5.85
C ALA A 27 -11.40 23.67 -6.08
N THR A 28 -11.34 24.98 -6.32
CA THR A 28 -10.09 25.73 -6.58
C THR A 28 -9.25 25.80 -5.32
N THR A 29 -9.87 26.12 -4.18
CA THR A 29 -9.22 26.13 -2.86
C THR A 29 -8.66 24.75 -2.50
N LEU A 30 -9.44 23.68 -2.74
CA LEU A 30 -8.98 22.31 -2.49
C LEU A 30 -7.82 21.91 -3.41
N MET A 31 -7.82 22.37 -4.68
CA MET A 31 -6.68 22.14 -5.58
C MET A 31 -5.45 22.91 -5.13
N GLY A 32 -5.60 24.18 -4.72
CA GLY A 32 -4.51 24.98 -4.16
C GLY A 32 -3.89 24.33 -2.94
N PHE A 33 -4.71 23.85 -2.00
CA PHE A 33 -4.24 23.11 -0.83
C PHE A 33 -3.48 21.83 -1.21
N ARG A 34 -4.00 21.05 -2.17
CA ARG A 34 -3.31 19.87 -2.66
C ARG A 34 -1.93 20.21 -3.24
N HIS A 35 -1.84 21.26 -4.07
CA HIS A 35 -0.58 21.70 -4.63
C HIS A 35 0.42 22.15 -3.57
N LEU A 36 -0.07 22.80 -2.49
CA LEU A 36 0.76 23.14 -1.34
C LEU A 36 1.34 21.88 -0.66
N LEU A 37 0.51 20.87 -0.45
CA LEU A 37 0.96 19.59 0.11
C LEU A 37 2.01 18.92 -0.79
N GLU A 38 1.74 18.86 -2.11
CA GLU A 38 2.63 18.25 -3.10
C GLU A 38 3.98 18.98 -3.19
N ALA A 39 3.97 20.32 -3.17
CA ALA A 39 5.18 21.15 -3.27
C ALA A 39 6.13 21.02 -2.05
N ASN A 40 5.62 20.53 -0.92
CA ASN A 40 6.36 20.38 0.33
C ASN A 40 6.51 18.90 0.76
N ASP A 41 6.26 17.93 -0.13
CA ASP A 41 6.33 16.49 0.13
C ASP A 41 5.54 16.03 1.38
N LEU A 42 4.52 16.81 1.79
CA LEU A 42 3.72 16.54 2.97
C LEU A 42 2.89 15.25 2.88
N PRO A 43 2.42 14.79 1.71
CA PRO A 43 1.70 13.51 1.61
C PRO A 43 2.53 12.30 2.06
N GLN A 44 3.82 12.27 1.74
CA GLN A 44 4.75 11.23 2.20
C GLN A 44 4.99 11.36 3.70
N ALA A 45 5.20 12.59 4.18
CA ALA A 45 5.35 12.87 5.61
C ALA A 45 4.10 12.46 6.41
N MET A 46 2.89 12.63 5.87
CA MET A 46 1.64 12.19 6.53
C MET A 46 1.62 10.69 6.82
N LEU A 47 2.08 9.85 5.90
CA LEU A 47 2.17 8.40 6.14
C LEU A 47 3.16 8.09 7.26
N VAL A 48 4.31 8.77 7.27
CA VAL A 48 5.34 8.62 8.31
C VAL A 48 4.80 9.03 9.68
N GLU A 49 4.17 10.20 9.78
CA GLU A 49 3.61 10.74 11.04
C GLU A 49 2.45 9.88 11.58
N VAL A 50 1.54 9.44 10.70
CA VAL A 50 0.49 8.51 11.11
C VAL A 50 1.09 7.21 11.66
N ASN A 51 2.11 6.68 11.00
CA ASN A 51 2.78 5.47 11.47
C ASN A 51 3.50 5.71 12.81
N ALA A 52 4.18 6.84 12.99
CA ALA A 52 4.82 7.22 14.25
C ALA A 52 3.80 7.28 15.41
N MET A 53 2.69 7.96 15.19
CA MET A 53 1.58 8.03 16.16
C MET A 53 1.00 6.64 16.50
N LEU A 54 0.86 5.76 15.48
CA LEU A 54 0.35 4.40 15.70
C LEU A 54 1.35 3.52 16.46
N ILE A 55 2.64 3.76 16.29
CA ILE A 55 3.71 3.10 17.05
C ILE A 55 3.69 3.54 18.52
N GLU A 56 3.62 4.83 18.78
CA GLU A 56 3.52 5.39 20.14
C GLU A 56 2.31 4.83 20.91
N ARG A 57 1.20 4.58 20.20
CA ARG A 57 -0.01 3.97 20.77
C ARG A 57 0.04 2.44 20.85
N GLY A 58 1.14 1.79 20.43
CA GLY A 58 1.29 0.34 20.41
C GLY A 58 0.38 -0.38 19.40
N LEU A 59 -0.18 0.34 18.43
CA LEU A 59 -1.10 -0.19 17.40
C LEU A 59 -0.40 -0.66 16.15
N LEU A 60 0.74 -0.06 15.83
CA LEU A 60 1.69 -0.53 14.83
C LEU A 60 2.95 -0.97 15.58
N ARG A 61 3.35 -2.20 15.42
CA ARG A 61 4.60 -2.69 15.99
C ARG A 61 5.70 -2.45 14.98
N GLY A 62 6.59 -1.51 15.29
CA GLY A 62 7.77 -1.30 14.46
C GLY A 62 8.13 0.14 14.23
N TRP A 63 9.30 0.43 14.43
CA TRP A 63 10.29 1.48 14.22
C TRP A 63 10.37 2.55 15.33
N PRO A 64 11.52 2.78 15.96
CA PRO A 64 12.78 2.04 15.89
C PRO A 64 13.00 1.03 17.03
N ARG A 65 12.04 0.71 17.91
CA ARG A 65 12.29 -0.04 19.16
C ARG A 65 11.59 -1.38 19.34
N ALA A 66 10.59 -1.73 18.53
CA ALA A 66 9.89 -3.03 18.64
C ALA A 66 9.26 -3.43 17.32
N MET A 67 10.07 -3.60 16.26
CA MET A 67 9.58 -4.06 14.99
C MET A 67 8.94 -5.43 15.09
N SER A 68 7.78 -5.59 14.45
CA SER A 68 7.32 -6.90 14.06
C SER A 68 8.42 -7.56 13.25
N LYS A 69 8.76 -8.77 13.66
CA LYS A 69 9.85 -9.52 13.05
C LYS A 69 9.56 -9.93 11.61
N GLY A 70 8.41 -9.53 11.03
CA GLY A 70 7.99 -9.96 9.72
C GLY A 70 7.25 -8.89 8.90
N THR A 71 7.65 -8.74 7.64
CA THR A 71 7.01 -7.88 6.64
C THR A 71 6.34 -8.73 5.56
N LEU A 72 5.10 -8.38 5.23
CA LEU A 72 4.39 -8.87 4.06
C LEU A 72 4.62 -7.91 2.92
N VAL A 73 5.12 -8.39 1.79
CA VAL A 73 5.35 -7.57 0.60
C VAL A 73 4.39 -7.98 -0.50
N ASP A 74 3.71 -7.01 -1.07
CA ASP A 74 2.85 -7.23 -2.24
C ASP A 74 2.68 -5.93 -3.04
N ALA A 75 2.17 -6.06 -4.27
CA ALA A 75 1.93 -4.94 -5.16
C ALA A 75 0.52 -4.99 -5.75
N THR A 76 -0.07 -3.82 -5.94
CA THR A 76 -1.37 -3.73 -6.56
C THR A 76 -1.37 -2.76 -7.74
N LEU A 77 -2.05 -3.16 -8.83
CA LEU A 77 -2.26 -2.31 -10.00
C LEU A 77 -3.38 -1.30 -9.73
N ILE A 78 -3.14 -0.05 -10.10
CA ILE A 78 -4.12 1.03 -10.13
C ILE A 78 -4.21 1.49 -11.58
N ALA A 79 -5.40 1.36 -12.17
CA ALA A 79 -5.60 1.67 -13.58
C ALA A 79 -5.48 3.18 -13.84
N ALA A 80 -4.95 3.55 -14.99
CA ALA A 80 -4.98 4.92 -15.51
C ALA A 80 -5.90 5.03 -16.74
N PRO A 81 -6.34 6.25 -17.09
CA PRO A 81 -7.08 6.45 -18.32
C PRO A 81 -6.25 6.01 -19.53
N SER A 82 -6.78 5.04 -20.29
CA SER A 82 -6.11 4.49 -21.47
C SER A 82 -6.56 5.15 -22.77
N SER A 83 -7.56 6.04 -22.73
CA SER A 83 -8.09 6.74 -23.88
C SER A 83 -7.09 7.76 -24.42
N THR A 84 -7.02 7.86 -25.75
CA THR A 84 -6.30 8.90 -26.49
C THR A 84 -7.23 10.03 -26.99
N LYS A 85 -8.52 9.97 -26.60
CA LYS A 85 -9.52 10.99 -26.93
C LYS A 85 -9.42 12.19 -25.98
N ASN A 86 -8.27 12.81 -25.93
CA ASN A 86 -8.00 14.02 -25.15
C ASN A 86 -7.31 15.06 -26.05
N GLN A 87 -7.18 16.29 -25.59
CA GLN A 87 -6.58 17.38 -26.36
C GLN A 87 -5.14 17.06 -26.85
N ALA A 88 -4.38 16.30 -26.09
CA ALA A 88 -3.01 15.91 -26.43
C ALA A 88 -2.93 14.65 -27.30
N HIS A 89 -4.07 14.02 -27.65
CA HIS A 89 -4.17 12.76 -28.40
C HIS A 89 -3.22 11.65 -27.91
N GLY A 90 -2.83 11.68 -26.61
CA GLY A 90 -1.87 10.78 -26.01
C GLY A 90 -2.31 10.23 -24.66
N ARG A 91 -1.72 9.10 -24.29
CA ARG A 91 -1.82 8.55 -22.95
C ARG A 91 -0.81 9.26 -22.02
N ASP A 92 -0.97 9.07 -20.72
CA ASP A 92 0.02 9.53 -19.73
C ASP A 92 1.36 8.82 -20.00
N PRO A 93 2.46 9.55 -20.31
CA PRO A 93 3.74 8.94 -20.66
C PRO A 93 4.44 8.24 -19.47
N GLU A 94 4.08 8.58 -18.24
CA GLU A 94 4.63 7.96 -17.03
C GLU A 94 3.90 6.68 -16.62
N MET A 95 2.76 6.38 -17.27
CA MET A 95 1.97 5.17 -17.06
C MET A 95 2.24 4.15 -18.15
N HIS A 96 2.37 2.88 -17.77
CA HIS A 96 2.66 1.81 -18.72
C HIS A 96 1.69 0.63 -18.59
N GLN A 97 1.84 -0.33 -19.48
CA GLN A 97 1.03 -1.54 -19.49
C GLN A 97 1.71 -2.67 -18.70
N ALA A 98 0.90 -3.42 -17.97
CA ALA A 98 1.28 -4.67 -17.36
C ALA A 98 0.23 -5.74 -17.62
N LYS A 99 0.68 -6.99 -17.84
CA LYS A 99 -0.21 -8.14 -18.02
C LYS A 99 -0.43 -8.84 -16.68
N LYS A 100 -1.69 -9.05 -16.30
CA LYS A 100 -2.05 -9.88 -15.15
C LYS A 100 -3.02 -10.97 -15.61
N GLY A 101 -2.56 -12.22 -15.58
CA GLY A 101 -3.28 -13.30 -16.25
C GLY A 101 -3.35 -13.06 -17.77
N ASN A 102 -4.54 -13.11 -18.33
CA ASN A 102 -4.78 -12.84 -19.76
C ASN A 102 -5.21 -11.39 -20.05
N GLN A 103 -5.24 -10.51 -19.05
CA GLN A 103 -5.72 -9.14 -19.21
C GLN A 103 -4.56 -8.13 -19.10
N TRP A 104 -4.59 -7.12 -19.99
CA TRP A 104 -3.68 -5.99 -19.96
C TRP A 104 -4.28 -4.83 -19.16
N TYR A 105 -3.45 -4.24 -18.32
CA TYR A 105 -3.79 -3.06 -17.52
C TYR A 105 -2.82 -1.94 -17.86
N PHE A 106 -3.34 -0.73 -18.04
CA PHE A 106 -2.54 0.49 -18.20
C PHE A 106 -2.65 1.31 -16.92
N GLY A 107 -1.52 1.70 -16.33
CA GLY A 107 -1.52 2.47 -15.10
C GLY A 107 -0.21 2.40 -14.33
N LEU A 108 -0.33 2.39 -13.00
CA LEU A 108 0.77 2.32 -12.06
C LEU A 108 0.61 1.13 -11.09
N LYS A 109 1.66 0.84 -10.35
CA LYS A 109 1.66 -0.10 -9.22
C LYS A 109 1.96 0.63 -7.92
N ALA A 110 1.29 0.20 -6.86
CA ALA A 110 1.64 0.53 -5.49
C ALA A 110 2.21 -0.73 -4.82
N HIS A 111 3.48 -0.68 -4.46
CA HIS A 111 4.19 -1.73 -3.72
C HIS A 111 4.16 -1.36 -2.25
N ILE A 112 3.71 -2.27 -1.39
CA ILE A 112 3.58 -2.00 0.04
C ILE A 112 4.33 -3.02 0.88
N GLY A 113 4.92 -2.52 1.97
CA GLY A 113 5.38 -3.30 3.10
C GLY A 113 4.34 -3.22 4.22
N VAL A 114 3.86 -4.37 4.66
CA VAL A 114 2.81 -4.48 5.67
C VAL A 114 3.34 -5.25 6.88
N ASP A 115 3.15 -4.69 8.06
CA ASP A 115 3.51 -5.39 9.29
C ASP A 115 2.69 -6.67 9.46
N LYS A 116 3.39 -7.79 9.64
CA LYS A 116 2.79 -9.12 9.75
C LYS A 116 1.76 -9.24 10.87
N GLU A 117 1.97 -8.56 12.01
CA GLU A 117 1.11 -8.68 13.18
C GLU A 117 -0.10 -7.76 13.10
N SER A 118 0.11 -6.47 12.90
CA SER A 118 -0.97 -5.49 12.85
C SER A 118 -1.70 -5.47 11.50
N GLY A 119 -1.01 -5.86 10.43
CA GLY A 119 -1.49 -5.76 9.06
C GLY A 119 -1.54 -4.33 8.54
N LEU A 120 -0.87 -3.37 9.19
CA LEU A 120 -0.81 -1.97 8.78
C LEU A 120 0.35 -1.74 7.83
N VAL A 121 0.20 -0.79 6.93
CA VAL A 121 1.20 -0.43 5.93
C VAL A 121 2.27 0.44 6.59
N HIS A 122 3.52 0.00 6.56
CA HIS A 122 4.63 0.79 7.07
C HIS A 122 5.43 1.46 5.95
N THR A 123 5.46 0.89 4.75
CA THR A 123 6.21 1.43 3.60
C THR A 123 5.37 1.35 2.34
N LEU A 124 5.51 2.35 1.49
CA LEU A 124 4.84 2.44 0.20
C LEU A 124 5.81 2.98 -0.84
N VAL A 125 5.81 2.35 -2.01
CA VAL A 125 6.52 2.84 -3.21
C VAL A 125 5.60 2.72 -4.41
N THR A 126 5.50 3.77 -5.22
CA THR A 126 4.75 3.75 -6.47
C THR A 126 5.67 3.68 -7.67
N THR A 127 5.29 2.90 -8.66
CA THR A 127 6.02 2.75 -9.91
C THR A 127 5.06 2.71 -11.09
N SER A 128 5.59 2.90 -12.29
CA SER A 128 4.85 2.54 -13.50
C SER A 128 4.52 1.04 -13.52
N ALA A 129 3.38 0.67 -14.13
CA ALA A 129 2.88 -0.70 -14.08
C ALA A 129 3.79 -1.76 -14.71
N ASN A 130 4.67 -1.38 -15.64
CA ASN A 130 5.63 -2.30 -16.29
C ASN A 130 6.84 -2.65 -15.43
N VAL A 131 7.08 -1.92 -14.33
CA VAL A 131 8.18 -2.24 -13.42
C VAL A 131 7.93 -3.57 -12.74
N SER A 132 8.95 -4.42 -12.68
CA SER A 132 8.84 -5.75 -12.06
C SER A 132 8.70 -5.66 -10.55
N ASP A 133 7.77 -6.43 -9.97
CA ASP A 133 7.57 -6.47 -8.52
C ASP A 133 8.82 -6.95 -7.79
N ILE A 134 9.55 -7.91 -8.38
CA ILE A 134 10.80 -8.44 -7.83
C ILE A 134 11.87 -7.34 -7.72
N SER A 135 11.97 -6.45 -8.72
CA SER A 135 12.98 -5.37 -8.70
C SER A 135 12.69 -4.32 -7.64
N GLN A 136 11.45 -4.20 -7.19
CA GLN A 136 11.02 -3.26 -6.17
C GLN A 136 10.96 -3.87 -4.77
N THR A 137 11.26 -5.15 -4.61
CA THR A 137 11.18 -5.81 -3.30
C THR A 137 12.05 -5.17 -2.20
N PRO A 138 13.25 -4.63 -2.47
CA PRO A 138 14.04 -3.95 -1.44
C PRO A 138 13.32 -2.74 -0.82
N ALA A 139 12.57 -2.00 -1.62
CA ALA A 139 11.97 -0.73 -1.21
C ALA A 139 10.86 -0.85 -0.15
N PRO A 140 9.95 -1.86 -0.17
CA PRO A 140 8.97 -2.10 0.89
C PRO A 140 9.56 -2.68 2.18
N LEU A 141 10.82 -3.11 2.19
CA LEU A 141 11.48 -3.63 3.38
C LEU A 141 12.15 -2.49 4.17
N HIS A 142 12.18 -2.60 5.49
CA HIS A 142 12.79 -1.61 6.36
C HIS A 142 14.22 -1.97 6.82
N GLY A 143 14.74 -3.13 6.39
CA GLY A 143 16.11 -3.59 6.64
C GLY A 143 16.36 -4.25 8.00
N GLN A 144 15.34 -4.42 8.85
CA GLN A 144 15.44 -5.09 10.15
C GLN A 144 14.52 -6.31 10.24
N GLU A 145 14.02 -6.79 9.12
CA GLU A 145 13.18 -7.96 9.05
C GLU A 145 13.94 -9.22 9.48
N GLN A 146 13.28 -10.06 10.26
CA GLN A 146 13.69 -11.44 10.51
C GLN A 146 12.94 -12.40 9.57
N GLU A 147 11.80 -11.98 9.05
CA GLU A 147 10.95 -12.75 8.15
C GLU A 147 10.35 -11.85 7.05
N ALA A 148 10.34 -12.34 5.82
CA ALA A 148 9.68 -11.69 4.69
C ALA A 148 8.71 -12.68 4.02
N TRP A 149 7.47 -12.24 3.80
CA TRP A 149 6.38 -13.05 3.28
C TRP A 149 5.93 -12.50 1.92
N LEU A 150 6.09 -13.30 0.87
CA LEU A 150 5.88 -12.88 -0.53
C LEU A 150 5.05 -13.92 -1.29
N ASP A 151 4.46 -13.48 -2.40
CA ASP A 151 3.73 -14.39 -3.27
C ASP A 151 4.64 -15.17 -4.23
N ALA A 152 4.04 -16.06 -5.03
CA ALA A 152 4.78 -16.87 -6.00
C ALA A 152 5.38 -16.05 -7.17
N GLY A 153 4.98 -14.81 -7.33
CA GLY A 153 5.56 -13.88 -8.31
C GLY A 153 6.96 -13.40 -7.92
N TYR A 154 7.33 -13.54 -6.65
CA TYR A 154 8.63 -13.10 -6.11
C TYR A 154 9.67 -14.22 -5.99
N VAL A 155 9.42 -15.40 -6.56
CA VAL A 155 10.37 -16.52 -6.54
C VAL A 155 11.71 -16.11 -7.14
N GLY A 156 12.80 -16.34 -6.40
CA GLY A 156 14.16 -15.98 -6.79
C GLY A 156 14.66 -14.64 -6.20
N VAL A 157 13.80 -13.87 -5.52
CA VAL A 157 14.20 -12.61 -4.89
C VAL A 157 15.29 -12.81 -3.84
N GLU A 158 15.26 -13.94 -3.13
CA GLU A 158 16.21 -14.30 -2.08
C GLU A 158 17.65 -14.48 -2.59
N LYS A 159 17.81 -14.69 -3.90
CA LYS A 159 19.12 -14.90 -4.56
C LYS A 159 19.73 -13.62 -5.13
N ARG A 160 19.01 -12.52 -5.10
CA ARG A 160 19.46 -11.26 -5.68
C ARG A 160 20.51 -10.60 -4.80
N GLU A 161 21.59 -10.11 -5.40
CA GLU A 161 22.67 -9.43 -4.68
C GLU A 161 22.23 -8.15 -3.99
N ASP A 162 21.33 -7.38 -4.63
CA ASP A 162 20.79 -6.14 -4.07
C ASP A 162 19.98 -6.43 -2.79
N MET A 163 19.25 -7.54 -2.75
CA MET A 163 18.52 -7.99 -1.56
C MET A 163 19.47 -8.44 -0.47
N GLN A 164 20.48 -9.21 -0.80
CA GLN A 164 21.49 -9.67 0.15
C GLN A 164 22.25 -8.48 0.75
N LYS A 165 22.61 -7.48 -0.06
CA LYS A 165 23.26 -6.24 0.41
C LYS A 165 22.34 -5.40 1.30
N ALA A 166 21.08 -5.21 0.93
CA ALA A 166 20.12 -4.41 1.69
C ALA A 166 19.85 -4.98 3.09
N LEU A 167 19.89 -6.31 3.23
CA LEU A 167 19.63 -7.01 4.48
C LEU A 167 20.89 -7.28 5.30
N SER A 168 22.05 -7.42 4.65
CA SER A 168 23.35 -7.66 5.32
C SER A 168 23.85 -6.44 6.11
N ALA A 169 23.31 -5.25 5.87
CA ALA A 169 23.71 -4.04 6.59
C ALA A 169 23.52 -4.15 8.12
N ASN A 170 22.64 -5.05 8.57
CA ASN A 170 22.36 -5.29 9.99
C ASN A 170 22.83 -6.66 10.52
N GLY A 171 23.56 -7.45 9.71
CA GLY A 171 24.11 -8.76 10.12
C GLY A 171 23.05 -9.83 10.43
N GLN A 172 21.79 -9.62 10.08
CA GLN A 172 20.70 -10.57 10.31
C GLN A 172 20.33 -11.31 9.02
N GLU A 173 20.17 -12.62 9.14
CA GLU A 173 19.67 -13.46 8.07
C GLU A 173 18.14 -13.43 8.06
N VAL A 174 17.55 -13.00 6.94
CA VAL A 174 16.09 -12.95 6.76
C VAL A 174 15.56 -14.30 6.33
N ARG A 175 14.55 -14.81 7.01
CA ARG A 175 13.79 -16.01 6.59
C ARG A 175 12.75 -15.64 5.55
N TRP A 176 12.92 -16.20 4.35
CA TRP A 176 12.04 -15.96 3.22
C TRP A 176 10.89 -16.98 3.16
N HIS A 177 9.66 -16.49 3.21
CA HIS A 177 8.44 -17.27 3.09
C HIS A 177 7.76 -16.98 1.76
N ILE A 178 8.40 -17.39 0.66
CA ILE A 178 7.85 -17.20 -0.69
C ILE A 178 6.87 -18.32 -1.00
N ALA A 179 5.67 -17.97 -1.47
CA ALA A 179 4.67 -18.95 -1.84
C ALA A 179 5.11 -19.76 -3.06
N LYS A 180 4.89 -21.06 -3.05
CA LYS A 180 5.15 -21.93 -4.21
C LYS A 180 3.94 -21.92 -5.15
N ARG A 181 4.18 -22.08 -6.45
CA ARG A 181 3.11 -22.28 -7.43
C ARG A 181 2.38 -23.59 -7.15
N ARG A 182 1.08 -23.63 -7.30
CA ARG A 182 0.25 -24.83 -7.09
C ARG A 182 0.78 -26.01 -7.90
N THR A 183 1.14 -25.79 -9.16
CA THR A 183 1.72 -26.83 -10.05
C THR A 183 3.00 -27.47 -9.51
N THR A 184 3.77 -26.75 -8.69
CA THR A 184 4.98 -27.29 -8.05
C THR A 184 4.61 -28.29 -6.95
N ILE A 185 3.57 -28.00 -6.18
CA ILE A 185 3.10 -28.88 -5.11
C ILE A 185 2.37 -30.12 -5.69
N GLU A 186 1.56 -29.90 -6.72
CA GLU A 186 0.82 -30.97 -7.39
C GLU A 186 1.74 -32.04 -8.00
N LYS A 187 2.89 -31.65 -8.52
CA LYS A 187 3.91 -32.54 -9.09
C LYS A 187 4.72 -33.34 -8.06
N MET A 188 4.57 -33.05 -6.76
CA MET A 188 5.25 -33.81 -5.71
C MET A 188 4.63 -35.20 -5.61
N ALA A 189 5.46 -36.21 -5.34
CA ALA A 189 5.00 -37.56 -5.05
C ALA A 189 4.05 -37.57 -3.84
N GLU A 190 3.04 -38.43 -3.89
CA GLU A 190 2.12 -38.59 -2.75
C GLU A 190 2.88 -39.08 -1.52
N GLY A 191 2.55 -38.51 -0.37
CA GLY A 191 3.17 -38.87 0.91
C GLY A 191 3.21 -37.71 1.90
N TRP A 192 3.81 -37.95 3.05
CA TRP A 192 3.88 -36.98 4.14
C TRP A 192 4.55 -35.67 3.76
N GLN A 193 5.54 -35.71 2.86
CA GLN A 193 6.24 -34.51 2.37
C GLN A 193 5.31 -33.58 1.59
N LYS A 194 4.44 -34.14 0.73
CA LYS A 194 3.43 -33.37 -0.01
C LYS A 194 2.41 -32.76 0.94
N SER A 195 1.93 -33.54 1.91
CA SER A 195 0.99 -33.07 2.92
C SER A 195 1.57 -31.93 3.77
N LEU A 196 2.83 -32.06 4.18
CA LEU A 196 3.55 -30.99 4.91
C LEU A 196 3.71 -29.74 4.04
N ALA A 197 4.09 -29.88 2.78
CA ALA A 197 4.22 -28.77 1.85
C ALA A 197 2.86 -28.05 1.66
N GLN A 198 1.77 -28.78 1.50
CA GLN A 198 0.41 -28.22 1.40
C GLN A 198 0.01 -27.45 2.65
N ALA A 199 0.27 -28.02 3.84
CA ALA A 199 -0.03 -27.37 5.13
C ALA A 199 0.78 -26.06 5.27
N TYR A 200 2.03 -26.07 4.89
CA TYR A 200 2.89 -24.87 4.94
C TYR A 200 2.44 -23.79 3.94
N GLU A 201 2.05 -24.16 2.71
CA GLU A 201 1.48 -23.20 1.76
C GLU A 201 0.16 -22.61 2.25
N LYS A 202 -0.68 -23.40 2.89
CA LYS A 202 -1.92 -22.91 3.55
C LYS A 202 -1.59 -21.87 4.64
N LEU A 203 -0.59 -22.14 5.47
CA LEU A 203 -0.11 -21.18 6.49
C LEU A 203 0.36 -19.88 5.84
N LYS A 204 1.21 -19.97 4.80
CA LYS A 204 1.68 -18.78 4.07
C LYS A 204 0.50 -17.97 3.50
N ALA A 205 -0.48 -18.63 2.90
CA ALA A 205 -1.66 -17.96 2.36
C ALA A 205 -2.46 -17.24 3.46
N GLN A 206 -2.65 -17.87 4.63
CA GLN A 206 -3.33 -17.24 5.77
C GLN A 206 -2.61 -16.01 6.29
N VAL A 207 -1.28 -16.07 6.42
CA VAL A 207 -0.47 -14.91 6.85
C VAL A 207 -0.56 -13.80 5.81
N ARG A 208 -0.40 -14.13 4.53
CA ARG A 208 -0.43 -13.16 3.42
C ARG A 208 -1.80 -12.53 3.18
N ALA A 209 -2.89 -13.18 3.57
CA ALA A 209 -4.23 -12.59 3.44
C ALA A 209 -4.34 -11.20 4.11
N ARG A 210 -3.48 -10.88 5.06
CA ARG A 210 -3.47 -9.57 5.73
C ARG A 210 -3.05 -8.42 4.81
N VAL A 211 -2.23 -8.66 3.77
CA VAL A 211 -1.82 -7.63 2.82
C VAL A 211 -2.97 -7.19 1.90
N GLU A 212 -3.97 -8.04 1.73
CA GLU A 212 -5.14 -7.71 0.92
C GLU A 212 -6.06 -6.67 1.61
N HIS A 213 -6.01 -6.57 2.94
CA HIS A 213 -6.88 -5.65 3.67
C HIS A 213 -6.61 -4.16 3.36
N PRO A 214 -5.36 -3.64 3.42
CA PRO A 214 -5.09 -2.26 3.00
C PRO A 214 -5.49 -2.00 1.55
N PHE A 215 -5.25 -2.94 0.65
CA PHE A 215 -5.69 -2.81 -0.74
C PHE A 215 -7.22 -2.76 -0.86
N HIS A 216 -7.94 -3.55 -0.08
CA HIS A 216 -9.40 -3.51 -0.03
C HIS A 216 -9.90 -2.15 0.45
N VAL A 217 -9.30 -1.59 1.52
CA VAL A 217 -9.69 -0.26 2.01
C VAL A 217 -9.50 0.79 0.94
N VAL A 218 -8.31 0.88 0.35
CA VAL A 218 -8.00 1.89 -0.69
C VAL A 218 -8.89 1.72 -1.92
N LYS A 219 -9.02 0.49 -2.45
CA LYS A 219 -9.74 0.26 -3.71
C LYS A 219 -11.26 0.21 -3.58
N ASN A 220 -11.78 -0.34 -2.49
CA ASN A 220 -13.22 -0.61 -2.36
C ASN A 220 -13.89 0.38 -1.40
N ILE A 221 -13.31 0.67 -0.23
CA ILE A 221 -13.88 1.62 0.72
C ILE A 221 -13.67 3.06 0.22
N PHE A 222 -12.43 3.43 -0.12
CA PHE A 222 -12.10 4.76 -0.65
C PHE A 222 -12.32 4.87 -2.17
N ARG A 223 -12.70 3.76 -2.83
CA ARG A 223 -13.03 3.69 -4.27
C ARG A 223 -11.91 4.17 -5.20
N TYR A 224 -10.66 4.06 -4.76
CA TYR A 224 -9.50 4.45 -5.58
C TYR A 224 -8.99 3.28 -6.42
N LYS A 225 -9.75 2.91 -7.46
CA LYS A 225 -9.39 1.85 -8.44
C LYS A 225 -8.69 2.39 -9.67
N LYS A 226 -8.78 3.71 -9.90
CA LYS A 226 -8.26 4.40 -11.07
C LYS A 226 -7.61 5.72 -10.65
N THR A 227 -6.48 6.05 -11.28
CA THR A 227 -5.79 7.33 -11.07
C THR A 227 -6.68 8.51 -11.40
N ARG A 228 -6.55 9.59 -10.66
CA ARG A 228 -7.31 10.82 -10.86
C ARG A 228 -6.48 11.93 -11.48
N TYR A 229 -5.15 11.83 -11.39
CA TYR A 229 -4.22 12.85 -11.86
C TYR A 229 -3.35 12.31 -12.98
N LYS A 230 -2.78 13.21 -13.77
CA LYS A 230 -1.75 12.90 -14.75
C LYS A 230 -0.37 12.97 -14.07
N GLY A 231 0.50 12.02 -14.44
CA GLY A 231 1.85 11.90 -13.88
C GLY A 231 1.93 11.00 -12.65
N LEU A 232 3.11 10.42 -12.43
CA LEU A 232 3.36 9.49 -11.33
C LEU A 232 3.40 10.21 -9.97
N ALA A 233 4.12 11.33 -9.88
CA ALA A 233 4.31 12.07 -8.63
C ALA A 233 3.00 12.51 -7.95
N LYS A 234 2.04 13.05 -8.71
CA LYS A 234 0.74 13.48 -8.17
C LYS A 234 -0.10 12.31 -7.67
N ASN A 235 -0.03 11.18 -8.36
CA ASN A 235 -0.73 9.97 -7.92
C ASN A 235 -0.01 9.32 -6.74
N ASP A 236 1.32 9.35 -6.67
CA ASP A 236 2.10 8.92 -5.51
C ASP A 236 1.70 9.70 -4.25
N SER A 237 1.67 11.03 -4.33
CA SER A 237 1.21 11.90 -3.25
C SER A 237 -0.18 11.50 -2.77
N GLN A 238 -1.13 11.29 -3.68
CA GLN A 238 -2.48 10.87 -3.31
C GLN A 238 -2.50 9.48 -2.67
N ILE A 239 -1.74 8.53 -3.20
CA ILE A 239 -1.70 7.15 -2.69
C ILE A 239 -1.08 7.10 -1.29
N ASN A 240 -0.07 7.92 -0.99
CA ASN A 240 0.51 8.04 0.35
C ASN A 240 -0.55 8.48 1.37
N VAL A 241 -1.33 9.53 1.09
CA VAL A 241 -2.44 9.95 1.94
C VAL A 241 -3.48 8.85 2.11
N LEU A 242 -3.85 8.15 1.03
CA LEU A 242 -4.84 7.08 1.10
C LEU A 242 -4.38 5.90 1.96
N PHE A 243 -3.10 5.53 1.93
CA PHE A 243 -2.59 4.47 2.80
C PHE A 243 -2.42 4.94 4.25
N ALA A 244 -2.08 6.20 4.51
CA ALA A 244 -2.13 6.78 5.85
C ALA A 244 -3.56 6.71 6.42
N LEU A 245 -4.55 7.16 5.67
CA LEU A 245 -5.97 7.05 6.04
C LEU A 245 -6.43 5.59 6.16
N SER A 246 -5.93 4.67 5.34
CA SER A 246 -6.22 3.24 5.45
C SER A 246 -5.74 2.67 6.78
N ASN A 247 -4.56 3.05 7.24
CA ASN A 247 -4.06 2.63 8.54
C ASN A 247 -4.96 3.15 9.68
N LEU A 248 -5.32 4.43 9.66
CA LEU A 248 -6.26 5.01 10.65
C LEU A 248 -7.63 4.34 10.62
N TYR A 249 -8.18 4.10 9.41
CA TYR A 249 -9.46 3.44 9.24
C TYR A 249 -9.47 2.03 9.84
N ARG A 250 -8.39 1.28 9.69
CA ARG A 250 -8.28 -0.09 10.20
C ARG A 250 -8.20 -0.17 11.71
N VAL A 251 -7.65 0.85 12.36
CA VAL A 251 -7.53 0.90 13.82
C VAL A 251 -8.54 1.84 14.48
N ARG A 252 -9.50 2.39 13.73
CA ARG A 252 -10.43 3.44 14.19
C ARG A 252 -11.16 3.08 15.49
N GLU A 253 -11.53 1.81 15.68
CA GLU A 253 -12.22 1.37 16.90
C GLU A 253 -11.28 1.43 18.12
N LYS A 254 -9.99 1.17 17.92
CA LYS A 254 -8.97 1.26 18.98
C LYS A 254 -8.55 2.71 19.28
N LEU A 255 -8.81 3.64 18.35
CA LEU A 255 -8.52 5.06 18.51
C LEU A 255 -9.67 5.82 19.18
N ARG A 256 -10.85 5.22 19.27
CA ARG A 256 -11.97 5.82 19.98
C ARG A 256 -11.64 5.95 21.47
N PRO A 257 -11.92 7.11 22.10
CA PRO A 257 -11.82 7.21 23.55
C PRO A 257 -12.75 6.15 24.17
N SER A 258 -12.26 5.48 25.21
CA SER A 258 -13.11 4.59 26.00
C SER A 258 -14.32 5.42 26.45
N ARG A 259 -15.53 4.96 26.14
CA ARG A 259 -16.73 5.55 26.75
C ARG A 259 -16.60 5.33 28.25
N ALA A 260 -16.36 6.43 28.97
CA ALA A 260 -16.43 6.45 30.42
C ALA A 260 -17.85 6.13 30.87
#